data_481739ee70617039d000433f9af86b99
#
_entry.id   481739ee70617039d000433f9af86b99
#
_cell.length_a   1.000
_cell.length_b   1.000
_cell.length_c   1.000
_cell.angle_alpha   90.00
_cell.angle_beta   90.00
_cell.angle_gamma   90.00
#
_symmetry.space_group_name_H-M   'P 1'
#
loop_
_entity.id
_entity.type
_entity.pdbx_description
1 polymer ?
#
loop_
_entity_poly.entity_id
_entity_poly.type
_entity_poly.pdbx_seq_one_letter_code
_entity_poly.pdbx_strand_id
1 'polypeptide(L)'
;MKKILISDRSRMFYALIERWAQEEYPDLEVSFSTDGFDTLLRCTHTPPDLLFIDISVEQLSGIQVLRTLKEQRNGLENVPVVVITDNPNRFDREYVLMCGGTDYLAKTGKIDDIKRVIETRLFND
;
A
#
# COMPACT_ATOMS: atom_id res chain seq x y z
N MET A 1 -9.46 -2.51 -15.35
CA MET A 1 -9.65 -3.02 -13.97
C MET A 1 -8.62 -2.39 -13.05
N LYS A 2 -9.05 -1.83 -11.94
CA LYS A 2 -8.14 -1.25 -10.96
C LYS A 2 -7.54 -2.33 -10.08
N LYS A 3 -6.29 -2.13 -9.66
CA LYS A 3 -5.52 -3.11 -8.90
C LYS A 3 -4.91 -2.47 -7.65
N ILE A 4 -5.10 -3.15 -6.52
CA ILE A 4 -4.46 -2.79 -5.26
C ILE A 4 -3.52 -3.93 -4.87
N LEU A 5 -2.32 -3.60 -4.46
CA LEU A 5 -1.40 -4.56 -3.84
C LEU A 5 -1.25 -4.18 -2.37
N ILE A 6 -1.42 -5.16 -1.48
CA ILE A 6 -1.25 -4.96 -0.05
C ILE A 6 -0.04 -5.78 0.40
N SER A 7 0.97 -5.10 0.89
CA SER A 7 2.20 -5.71 1.38
C SER A 7 2.22 -5.63 2.91
N ASP A 8 2.14 -6.78 3.58
CA ASP A 8 2.03 -6.87 5.03
C ASP A 8 2.50 -8.25 5.47
N ARG A 9 3.05 -8.35 6.67
CA ARG A 9 3.42 -9.65 7.24
C ARG A 9 2.19 -10.47 7.61
N SER A 10 1.08 -9.78 7.91
CA SER A 10 -0.17 -10.40 8.34
C SER A 10 -1.22 -10.30 7.24
N ARG A 11 -1.98 -11.38 7.05
CA ARG A 11 -3.08 -11.38 6.08
C ARG A 11 -4.33 -10.66 6.60
N MET A 12 -4.36 -10.28 7.87
CA MET A 12 -5.58 -9.73 8.48
C MET A 12 -6.04 -8.43 7.79
N PHE A 13 -5.11 -7.51 7.57
CA PHE A 13 -5.45 -6.26 6.91
C PHE A 13 -5.92 -6.51 5.47
N TYR A 14 -5.18 -7.33 4.74
CA TYR A 14 -5.56 -7.72 3.38
C TYR A 14 -6.96 -8.33 3.35
N ALA A 15 -7.25 -9.27 4.26
CA ALA A 15 -8.54 -9.96 4.29
C ALA A 15 -9.69 -8.97 4.52
N LEU A 16 -9.49 -7.98 5.38
CA LEU A 16 -10.50 -6.96 5.63
C LEU A 16 -10.78 -6.14 4.37
N ILE A 17 -9.72 -5.71 3.69
CA ILE A 17 -9.88 -4.88 2.49
C ILE A 17 -10.47 -5.69 1.35
N GLU A 18 -10.02 -6.91 1.17
CA GLU A 18 -10.56 -7.79 0.11
C GLU A 18 -12.05 -8.02 0.31
N ARG A 19 -12.46 -8.31 1.55
CA ARG A 19 -13.87 -8.56 1.86
C ARG A 19 -14.73 -7.35 1.56
N TRP A 20 -14.29 -6.18 2.01
CA TRP A 20 -15.01 -4.93 1.72
C TRP A 20 -15.10 -4.68 0.22
N ALA A 21 -13.98 -4.87 -0.49
CA ALA A 21 -13.93 -4.62 -1.92
C ALA A 21 -14.87 -5.55 -2.69
N GLN A 22 -14.96 -6.82 -2.30
CA GLN A 22 -15.87 -7.76 -2.95
C GLN A 22 -17.31 -7.30 -2.85
N GLU A 23 -17.68 -6.66 -1.76
CA GLU A 23 -19.04 -6.18 -1.54
C GLU A 23 -19.32 -4.87 -2.27
N GLU A 24 -18.37 -3.92 -2.22
CA GLU A 24 -18.58 -2.56 -2.71
C GLU A 24 -18.04 -2.32 -4.12
N TYR A 25 -16.95 -2.98 -4.48
CA TYR A 25 -16.26 -2.78 -5.76
C TYR A 25 -15.79 -4.14 -6.28
N PRO A 26 -16.73 -4.99 -6.77
CA PRO A 26 -16.39 -6.37 -7.14
C PRO A 26 -15.38 -6.48 -8.28
N ASP A 27 -15.21 -5.43 -9.10
CA ASP A 27 -14.23 -5.45 -10.18
C ASP A 27 -12.83 -5.02 -9.73
N LEU A 28 -12.69 -4.59 -8.48
CA LEU A 28 -11.39 -4.20 -7.94
C LEU A 28 -10.57 -5.46 -7.61
N GLU A 29 -9.36 -5.54 -8.17
CA GLU A 29 -8.46 -6.65 -7.90
C GLU A 29 -7.58 -6.30 -6.69
N VAL A 30 -7.64 -7.12 -5.65
CA VAL A 30 -6.84 -6.92 -4.44
C VAL A 30 -5.90 -8.10 -4.29
N SER A 31 -4.59 -7.82 -4.30
CA SER A 31 -3.54 -8.83 -4.20
C SER A 31 -2.75 -8.65 -2.91
N PHE A 32 -1.99 -9.65 -2.54
CA PHE A 32 -1.29 -9.71 -1.28
C PHE A 32 0.16 -10.16 -1.45
N SER A 33 1.07 -9.53 -0.70
CA SER A 33 2.48 -9.89 -0.62
C SER A 33 2.93 -9.84 0.83
N THR A 34 3.79 -10.78 1.25
CA THR A 34 4.24 -10.87 2.64
C THR A 34 5.58 -10.22 2.91
N ASP A 35 6.39 -9.96 1.88
CA ASP A 35 7.72 -9.38 2.08
C ASP A 35 8.06 -8.36 1.02
N GLY A 36 9.10 -7.56 1.32
CA GLY A 36 9.47 -6.44 0.48
C GLY A 36 10.02 -6.84 -0.88
N PHE A 37 10.74 -7.95 -0.97
CA PHE A 37 11.27 -8.42 -2.25
C PHE A 37 10.16 -8.85 -3.18
N ASP A 38 9.20 -9.63 -2.67
CA ASP A 38 8.05 -10.05 -3.45
C ASP A 38 7.21 -8.85 -3.88
N THR A 39 7.08 -7.85 -2.99
CA THR A 39 6.37 -6.61 -3.31
C THR A 39 7.01 -5.90 -4.50
N LEU A 40 8.33 -5.73 -4.49
CA LEU A 40 9.04 -5.09 -5.59
C LEU A 40 8.89 -5.90 -6.88
N LEU A 41 9.00 -7.21 -6.79
CA LEU A 41 8.87 -8.09 -7.95
C LEU A 41 7.48 -7.96 -8.57
N ARG A 42 6.43 -7.97 -7.76
CA ARG A 42 5.06 -7.81 -8.24
C ARG A 42 4.85 -6.45 -8.88
N CYS A 43 5.36 -5.38 -8.27
CA CYS A 43 5.25 -4.04 -8.84
C CYS A 43 5.94 -3.94 -10.18
N THR A 44 7.06 -4.63 -10.36
CA THR A 44 7.79 -4.63 -11.62
C THR A 44 7.02 -5.36 -12.72
N HIS A 45 6.41 -6.51 -12.40
CA HIS A 45 5.69 -7.32 -13.39
C HIS A 45 4.30 -6.76 -13.68
N THR A 46 3.60 -6.33 -12.66
CA THR A 46 2.22 -5.85 -12.79
C THR A 46 2.03 -4.66 -11.85
N PRO A 47 2.43 -3.46 -12.27
CA PRO A 47 2.32 -2.27 -11.40
C PRO A 47 0.89 -2.09 -10.91
N PRO A 48 0.68 -1.95 -9.59
CA PRO A 48 -0.64 -1.68 -9.06
C PRO A 48 -1.03 -0.22 -9.27
N ASP A 49 -2.33 0.05 -9.20
CA ASP A 49 -2.81 1.43 -9.21
C ASP A 49 -2.65 2.07 -7.83
N LEU A 50 -2.54 1.24 -6.79
CA LEU A 50 -2.35 1.70 -5.42
C LEU A 50 -1.64 0.60 -4.63
N LEU A 51 -0.58 0.97 -3.92
CA LEU A 51 0.16 0.05 -3.05
C LEU A 51 -0.03 0.48 -1.60
N PHE A 52 -0.48 -0.47 -0.76
CA PHE A 52 -0.41 -0.32 0.70
C PHE A 52 0.76 -1.14 1.18
N ILE A 53 1.66 -0.53 1.93
CA ILE A 53 2.81 -1.25 2.45
C ILE A 53 3.00 -1.02 3.95
N ASP A 54 3.06 -2.12 4.71
CA ASP A 54 3.37 -2.08 6.13
C ASP A 54 4.84 -1.68 6.28
N ILE A 55 5.08 -0.72 7.16
CA ILE A 55 6.43 -0.19 7.39
C ILE A 55 7.38 -1.28 7.91
N SER A 56 6.85 -2.33 8.53
CA SER A 56 7.64 -3.42 9.13
C SER A 56 7.58 -4.73 8.35
N VAL A 57 7.30 -4.69 7.03
CA VAL A 57 7.30 -5.92 6.22
C VAL A 57 8.68 -6.59 6.25
N GLU A 58 8.68 -7.92 6.13
CA GLU A 58 9.91 -8.70 6.25
C GLU A 58 10.80 -8.61 5.02
N GLN A 59 12.05 -9.03 5.17
CA GLN A 59 13.13 -9.09 4.18
C GLN A 59 13.64 -7.69 3.82
N LEU A 60 12.74 -6.82 3.44
CA LEU A 60 13.05 -5.45 3.08
C LEU A 60 11.97 -4.58 3.71
N SER A 61 12.36 -3.57 4.49
CA SER A 61 11.39 -2.75 5.21
C SER A 61 10.51 -1.95 4.25
N GLY A 62 9.33 -1.54 4.71
CA GLY A 62 8.42 -0.75 3.91
C GLY A 62 9.04 0.54 3.40
N ILE A 63 9.88 1.20 4.21
CA ILE A 63 10.58 2.41 3.80
C ILE A 63 11.58 2.11 2.68
N GLN A 64 12.29 1.00 2.77
CA GLN A 64 13.25 0.60 1.73
C GLN A 64 12.54 0.30 0.42
N VAL A 65 11.39 -0.39 0.48
CA VAL A 65 10.58 -0.65 -0.73
C VAL A 65 10.12 0.67 -1.35
N LEU A 66 9.59 1.57 -0.52
CA LEU A 66 9.13 2.88 -0.98
C LEU A 66 10.25 3.64 -1.69
N ARG A 67 11.40 3.74 -1.07
CA ARG A 67 12.53 4.45 -1.65
C ARG A 67 12.98 3.81 -2.96
N THR A 68 13.04 2.48 -2.99
CA THR A 68 13.43 1.75 -4.20
C THR A 68 12.47 2.05 -5.36
N LEU A 69 11.16 2.04 -5.08
CA LEU A 69 10.16 2.36 -6.12
C LEU A 69 10.34 3.79 -6.63
N LYS A 70 10.58 4.74 -5.73
CA LYS A 70 10.70 6.15 -6.11
C LYS A 70 12.00 6.48 -6.85
N GLU A 71 12.98 5.60 -6.77
CA GLU A 71 14.24 5.76 -7.52
C GLU A 71 14.17 5.21 -8.95
N GLN A 72 13.10 4.49 -9.30
CA GLN A 72 12.92 3.95 -10.63
C GLN A 72 12.62 5.07 -11.63
N ARG A 73 12.90 4.79 -12.93
CA ARG A 73 12.64 5.77 -13.99
C ARG A 73 11.84 5.15 -15.14
N ASN A 74 11.06 4.13 -14.81
CA ASN A 74 10.28 3.35 -15.78
C ASN A 74 8.77 3.44 -15.51
N GLY A 75 8.34 4.42 -14.71
CA GLY A 75 6.95 4.59 -14.35
C GLY A 75 6.60 4.12 -12.95
N LEU A 76 7.43 3.27 -12.33
CA LEU A 76 7.17 2.78 -10.97
C LEU A 76 7.23 3.90 -9.93
N GLU A 77 7.97 4.97 -10.22
CA GLU A 77 8.04 6.13 -9.33
C GLU A 77 6.69 6.84 -9.19
N ASN A 78 5.76 6.58 -10.11
CA ASN A 78 4.44 7.20 -10.09
C ASN A 78 3.37 6.37 -9.36
N VAL A 79 3.71 5.15 -8.91
CA VAL A 79 2.76 4.32 -8.17
C VAL A 79 2.47 4.98 -6.82
N PRO A 80 1.20 5.28 -6.51
CA PRO A 80 0.87 5.83 -5.19
C PRO A 80 1.11 4.79 -4.11
N VAL A 81 1.84 5.16 -3.07
CA VAL A 81 2.19 4.25 -1.99
C VAL A 81 1.69 4.79 -0.66
N VAL A 82 0.72 4.10 -0.08
CA VAL A 82 0.22 4.42 1.26
C VAL A 82 0.96 3.52 2.25
N VAL A 83 1.73 4.14 3.14
CA VAL A 83 2.45 3.39 4.18
C VAL A 83 1.49 3.17 5.35
N ILE A 84 1.38 1.93 5.80
CA ILE A 84 0.51 1.56 6.90
C ILE A 84 1.34 1.03 8.07
N THR A 85 0.82 1.18 9.29
CA THR A 85 1.55 0.80 10.48
C THR A 85 0.61 0.48 11.65
N ASP A 86 1.04 -0.43 12.53
CA ASP A 86 0.35 -0.69 13.80
C ASP A 86 0.64 0.42 14.81
N ASN A 87 1.75 1.14 14.62
CA ASN A 87 2.17 2.19 15.53
C ASN A 87 2.48 3.46 14.74
N PRO A 88 1.52 4.40 14.63
CA PRO A 88 1.71 5.62 13.84
C PRO A 88 2.76 6.57 14.42
N ASN A 89 3.22 6.34 15.65
CA ASN A 89 4.26 7.14 16.27
C ASN A 89 5.67 6.63 15.97
N ARG A 90 5.79 5.49 15.27
CA ARG A 90 7.08 4.87 14.97
C ARG A 90 7.95 5.74 14.06
N PHE A 91 7.32 6.40 13.10
CA PHE A 91 7.99 7.33 12.20
C PHE A 91 7.20 8.60 12.09
N ASP A 92 7.92 9.69 11.84
CA ASP A 92 7.30 10.97 11.55
C ASP A 92 6.61 10.90 10.18
N ARG A 93 5.38 11.38 10.11
CA ARG A 93 4.62 11.45 8.86
C ARG A 93 5.41 12.21 7.78
N GLU A 94 6.04 13.32 8.15
CA GLU A 94 6.81 14.11 7.21
C GLU A 94 7.96 13.30 6.61
N TYR A 95 8.63 12.50 7.42
CA TYR A 95 9.70 11.64 6.95
C TYR A 95 9.21 10.65 5.90
N VAL A 96 8.07 10.00 6.16
CA VAL A 96 7.49 9.03 5.23
C VAL A 96 7.12 9.73 3.92
N LEU A 97 6.51 10.90 3.99
CA LEU A 97 6.15 11.66 2.80
C LEU A 97 7.39 12.10 2.02
N MET A 98 8.45 12.49 2.72
CA MET A 98 9.73 12.84 2.08
C MET A 98 10.35 11.66 1.35
N CYS A 99 10.15 10.45 1.84
CA CYS A 99 10.63 9.25 1.18
C CYS A 99 9.80 8.90 -0.06
N GLY A 100 8.72 9.62 -0.31
CA GLY A 100 7.87 9.42 -1.47
C GLY A 100 6.53 8.80 -1.18
N GLY A 101 6.19 8.57 0.10
CA GLY A 101 4.88 8.04 0.49
C GLY A 101 3.78 9.01 0.12
N THR A 102 2.67 8.49 -0.36
CA THR A 102 1.49 9.29 -0.68
C THR A 102 0.72 9.63 0.59
N ASP A 103 0.70 8.70 1.54
CA ASP A 103 0.05 8.89 2.83
C ASP A 103 0.65 7.92 3.85
N TYR A 104 0.36 8.17 5.13
CA TYR A 104 0.85 7.35 6.25
C TYR A 104 -0.29 7.17 7.23
N LEU A 105 -0.82 5.95 7.33
CA LEU A 105 -2.04 5.66 8.08
C LEU A 105 -1.84 4.51 9.06
N ALA A 106 -2.60 4.56 10.16
CA ALA A 106 -2.64 3.47 11.12
C ALA A 106 -3.52 2.33 10.58
N LYS A 107 -3.07 1.09 10.75
CA LYS A 107 -3.86 -0.09 10.39
C LYS A 107 -4.98 -0.34 11.40
N THR A 108 -4.75 0.07 12.65
CA THR A 108 -5.72 -0.10 13.73
C THR A 108 -6.58 1.16 13.84
N GLY A 109 -7.80 0.99 14.31
CA GLY A 109 -8.72 2.10 14.45
C GLY A 109 -9.78 2.08 13.35
N LYS A 110 -9.98 3.21 12.70
CA LYS A 110 -11.07 3.33 11.73
C LYS A 110 -10.62 2.87 10.35
N ILE A 111 -11.10 1.71 9.94
CA ILE A 111 -10.93 1.21 8.57
C ILE A 111 -11.49 2.22 7.56
N ASP A 112 -12.37 3.12 7.99
CA ASP A 112 -12.97 4.13 7.13
C ASP A 112 -11.93 5.04 6.48
N ASP A 113 -10.83 5.34 7.15
CA ASP A 113 -9.77 6.17 6.58
C ASP A 113 -9.10 5.45 5.41
N ILE A 114 -8.92 4.13 5.54
CA ILE A 114 -8.34 3.31 4.46
C ILE A 114 -9.29 3.26 3.27
N LYS A 115 -10.57 3.01 3.54
CA LYS A 115 -11.60 2.97 2.49
C LYS A 115 -11.67 4.29 1.75
N ARG A 116 -11.60 5.41 2.46
CA ARG A 116 -11.63 6.74 1.88
C ARG A 116 -10.45 6.97 0.93
N VAL A 117 -9.26 6.52 1.31
CA VAL A 117 -8.08 6.64 0.45
C VAL A 117 -8.28 5.83 -0.83
N ILE A 118 -8.78 4.61 -0.71
CA ILE A 118 -9.05 3.77 -1.88
C ILE A 118 -10.06 4.45 -2.80
N GLU A 119 -11.17 4.92 -2.25
CA GLU A 119 -12.22 5.53 -3.05
C GLU A 119 -11.75 6.83 -3.70
N THR A 120 -11.04 7.66 -2.95
CA THR A 120 -10.51 8.93 -3.48
C THR A 120 -9.49 8.70 -4.59
N ARG A 121 -8.61 7.72 -4.42
CA ARG A 121 -7.53 7.48 -5.37
C ARG A 121 -7.97 6.73 -6.61
N LEU A 122 -8.91 5.80 -6.50
CA LEU A 122 -9.25 4.91 -7.59
C LEU A 122 -10.60 5.20 -8.24
N PHE A 123 -11.55 5.75 -7.50
CA PHE A 123 -12.93 5.86 -7.97
C PHE A 123 -13.51 7.27 -7.93
N ASN A 124 -12.80 8.21 -7.38
CA ASN A 124 -13.28 9.59 -7.30
C ASN A 124 -12.65 10.42 -8.42
N ASP A 125 -13.45 10.77 -9.39
CA ASP A 125 -13.02 11.61 -10.51
C ASP A 125 -12.97 13.09 -10.14
#